data_ce7cf4371e2df29cc3211415865ca9cc
#
_entry.id   ce7cf4371e2df29cc3211415865ca9cc
#
_cell.length_a   1.000
_cell.length_b   1.000
_cell.length_c   1.000
_cell.angle_alpha   90.00
_cell.angle_beta   90.00
_cell.angle_gamma   90.00
#
_symmetry.space_group_name_H-M   'P 1'
#
loop_
_entity.id
_entity.type
_entity.pdbx_description
1 polymer ?
#
loop_
_entity_poly.entity_id
_entity_poly.type
_entity_poly.pdbx_seq_one_letter_code
_entity_poly.pdbx_strand_id
1 'polypeptide(L)'
;MIVTLSFVNGFQETVSNKVFSFWGHLRVGARQPMKATIAEEEPIAANDSLVKRMQQVPQVRSVHPFATKYAILKTTDEMEGVLVKGLDRTYDTMHMKRFMQQGRWIQFNDSSYSREIVVSTFSARQLNLKLNDRVLIYFIKPDGRL
;
A
#
# COMPACT_ATOMS: atom_id res chain seq x y z
N MET A 1 10.83 -34.65 -10.79
CA MET A 1 10.65 -33.45 -11.65
C MET A 1 9.26 -32.80 -11.52
N ILE A 2 8.16 -33.53 -11.54
CA ILE A 2 6.78 -32.95 -11.47
C ILE A 2 6.56 -32.18 -10.14
N VAL A 3 6.99 -32.72 -9.01
CA VAL A 3 6.82 -32.09 -7.69
C VAL A 3 7.57 -30.75 -7.59
N THR A 4 8.77 -30.69 -8.15
CA THR A 4 9.57 -29.44 -8.13
C THR A 4 8.93 -28.34 -8.95
N LEU A 5 8.39 -28.67 -10.14
CA LEU A 5 7.67 -27.71 -10.98
C LEU A 5 6.38 -27.22 -10.31
N SER A 6 5.63 -28.12 -9.67
CA SER A 6 4.42 -27.75 -8.93
C SER A 6 4.72 -26.83 -7.74
N PHE A 7 5.81 -27.08 -7.03
CA PHE A 7 6.27 -26.21 -5.94
C PHE A 7 6.67 -24.81 -6.44
N VAL A 8 7.46 -24.75 -7.52
CA VAL A 8 7.91 -23.47 -8.10
C VAL A 8 6.69 -22.66 -8.59
N ASN A 9 5.76 -23.28 -9.28
CA ASN A 9 4.56 -22.60 -9.78
C ASN A 9 3.68 -22.10 -8.62
N GLY A 10 3.44 -22.91 -7.61
CA GLY A 10 2.66 -22.52 -6.43
C GLY A 10 3.33 -21.40 -5.62
N PHE A 11 4.65 -21.42 -5.52
CA PHE A 11 5.41 -20.36 -4.87
C PHE A 11 5.32 -19.05 -5.66
N GLN A 12 5.55 -19.09 -6.98
CA GLN A 12 5.41 -17.91 -7.84
C GLN A 12 4.01 -17.31 -7.77
N GLU A 13 2.98 -18.14 -7.85
CA GLU A 13 1.59 -17.68 -7.75
C GLU A 13 1.31 -17.02 -6.41
N THR A 14 1.77 -17.61 -5.31
CA THR A 14 1.58 -17.07 -3.96
C THR A 14 2.27 -15.72 -3.79
N VAL A 15 3.52 -15.59 -4.24
CA VAL A 15 4.29 -14.33 -4.16
C VAL A 15 3.65 -13.28 -5.06
N SER A 16 3.35 -13.61 -6.30
CA SER A 16 2.71 -12.70 -7.26
C SER A 16 1.38 -12.18 -6.73
N ASN A 17 0.53 -13.05 -6.19
CA ASN A 17 -0.75 -12.67 -5.62
C ASN A 17 -0.62 -11.69 -4.44
N LYS A 18 0.40 -11.86 -3.58
CA LYS A 18 0.66 -10.93 -2.47
C LYS A 18 1.15 -9.57 -2.98
N VAL A 19 2.09 -9.56 -3.92
CA VAL A 19 2.62 -8.32 -4.50
C VAL A 19 1.51 -7.56 -5.24
N PHE A 20 0.77 -8.23 -6.11
CA PHE A 20 -0.31 -7.59 -6.86
C PHE A 20 -1.48 -7.14 -5.98
N SER A 21 -1.73 -7.79 -4.85
CA SER A 21 -2.75 -7.35 -3.90
C SER A 21 -2.41 -6.01 -3.28
N PHE A 22 -1.14 -5.72 -3.04
CA PHE A 22 -0.70 -4.45 -2.47
C PHE A 22 -0.48 -3.36 -3.53
N TRP A 23 0.22 -3.70 -4.62
CA TRP A 23 0.63 -2.71 -5.62
C TRP A 23 -0.33 -2.58 -6.81
N GLY A 24 -1.17 -3.59 -7.07
CA GLY A 24 -1.90 -3.75 -8.32
C GLY A 24 -1.04 -4.38 -9.42
N HIS A 25 -1.66 -4.75 -10.54
CA HIS A 25 -0.97 -5.35 -11.68
C HIS A 25 -0.19 -4.33 -12.50
N LEU A 26 -0.70 -3.10 -12.56
CA LEU A 26 -0.10 -1.99 -13.31
C LEU A 26 -0.10 -0.74 -12.43
N ARG A 27 0.97 0.04 -12.55
CA ARG A 27 1.08 1.36 -11.93
C ARG A 27 1.31 2.40 -13.00
N VAL A 28 0.57 3.50 -12.90
CA VAL A 28 0.77 4.68 -13.74
C VAL A 28 1.35 5.77 -12.88
N GLY A 29 2.50 6.28 -13.23
CA GLY A 29 3.24 7.31 -12.51
C GLY A 29 3.74 8.40 -13.46
N ALA A 30 4.17 9.54 -12.92
CA ALA A 30 4.87 10.57 -13.69
C ALA A 30 6.18 10.00 -14.26
N ARG A 31 6.49 10.36 -15.50
CA ARG A 31 7.75 9.95 -16.11
C ARG A 31 8.90 10.77 -15.53
N GLN A 32 9.76 10.14 -14.78
CA GLN A 32 10.97 10.74 -14.20
C GLN A 32 12.21 10.16 -14.89
N PRO A 33 12.89 10.90 -15.77
CA PRO A 33 14.03 10.37 -16.53
C PRO A 33 15.28 10.11 -15.69
N MET A 34 15.41 10.77 -14.53
CA MET A 34 16.54 10.59 -13.60
C MET A 34 16.01 10.36 -12.19
N LYS A 35 15.55 9.15 -11.91
CA LYS A 35 15.10 8.80 -10.57
C LYS A 35 16.26 8.25 -9.73
N ALA A 36 16.66 8.98 -8.68
CA ALA A 36 17.42 8.35 -7.61
C ALA A 36 16.54 7.27 -6.95
N THR A 37 17.10 6.10 -6.69
CA THR A 37 16.37 4.90 -6.22
C THR A 37 15.54 5.13 -4.95
N ILE A 38 15.79 6.22 -4.21
CA ILE A 38 15.19 6.56 -2.92
C ILE A 38 14.32 7.84 -3.01
N ALA A 39 14.21 8.48 -4.17
CA ALA A 39 13.38 9.68 -4.29
C ALA A 39 11.88 9.34 -4.22
N GLU A 40 11.12 10.14 -3.48
CA GLU A 40 9.65 10.07 -3.49
C GLU A 40 9.14 10.19 -4.92
N GLU A 41 8.08 9.46 -5.23
CA GLU A 41 7.43 9.57 -6.54
C GLU A 41 6.72 10.91 -6.65
N GLU A 42 6.96 11.60 -7.75
CA GLU A 42 6.26 12.84 -8.05
C GLU A 42 4.77 12.54 -8.26
N PRO A 43 3.87 13.21 -7.53
CA PRO A 43 2.45 12.94 -7.65
C PRO A 43 1.92 13.33 -9.02
N ILE A 44 1.07 12.51 -9.60
CA ILE A 44 0.29 12.87 -10.77
C ILE A 44 -0.89 13.71 -10.29
N ALA A 45 -1.15 14.84 -10.93
CA ALA A 45 -2.36 15.60 -10.68
C ALA A 45 -3.59 14.73 -10.93
N ALA A 46 -4.56 14.77 -10.03
CA ALA A 46 -5.82 14.05 -10.18
C ALA A 46 -6.49 14.50 -11.50
N ASN A 47 -6.71 13.54 -12.39
CA ASN A 47 -7.26 13.80 -13.71
C ASN A 47 -8.33 12.75 -14.05
N ASP A 48 -9.59 13.15 -13.93
CA ASP A 48 -10.73 12.28 -14.21
C ASP A 48 -10.74 11.77 -15.66
N SER A 49 -10.22 12.55 -16.60
CA SER A 49 -10.15 12.12 -17.99
C SER A 49 -9.12 11.00 -18.19
N LEU A 50 -8.02 11.02 -17.46
CA LEU A 50 -7.04 9.95 -17.47
C LEU A 50 -7.64 8.66 -16.89
N VAL A 51 -8.33 8.76 -15.75
CA VAL A 51 -9.00 7.61 -15.11
C VAL A 51 -10.04 7.00 -16.07
N LYS A 52 -10.90 7.83 -16.68
CA LYS A 52 -11.89 7.36 -17.65
C LYS A 52 -11.26 6.67 -18.86
N ARG A 53 -10.18 7.23 -19.41
CA ARG A 53 -9.46 6.60 -20.54
C ARG A 53 -8.87 5.25 -20.16
N MET A 54 -8.29 5.11 -18.95
CA MET A 54 -7.78 3.83 -18.48
C MET A 54 -8.88 2.80 -18.28
N GLN A 55 -10.05 3.21 -17.77
CA GLN A 55 -11.21 2.33 -17.59
C GLN A 55 -11.81 1.83 -18.91
N GLN A 56 -11.59 2.55 -20.02
CA GLN A 56 -12.06 2.13 -21.35
C GLN A 56 -11.20 1.00 -21.97
N VAL A 57 -10.04 0.69 -21.40
CA VAL A 57 -9.20 -0.42 -21.89
C VAL A 57 -9.83 -1.76 -21.48
N PRO A 58 -10.19 -2.65 -22.43
CA PRO A 58 -10.96 -3.86 -22.13
C PRO A 58 -10.33 -4.79 -21.10
N GLN A 59 -9.01 -4.77 -20.94
CA GLN A 59 -8.27 -5.60 -19.99
C GLN A 59 -8.16 -4.97 -18.60
N VAL A 60 -8.59 -3.71 -18.42
CA VAL A 60 -8.54 -3.00 -17.14
C VAL A 60 -9.84 -3.23 -16.39
N ARG A 61 -9.78 -3.94 -15.29
CA ARG A 61 -10.93 -4.24 -14.43
C ARG A 61 -11.32 -3.06 -13.54
N SER A 62 -10.34 -2.40 -12.96
CA SER A 62 -10.55 -1.28 -12.05
C SER A 62 -9.33 -0.37 -12.02
N VAL A 63 -9.56 0.91 -11.75
CA VAL A 63 -8.52 1.94 -11.61
C VAL A 63 -8.75 2.65 -10.30
N HIS A 64 -7.75 2.65 -9.43
CA HIS A 64 -7.83 3.27 -8.10
C HIS A 64 -6.66 4.22 -7.89
N PRO A 65 -6.91 5.46 -7.50
CA PRO A 65 -5.87 6.36 -7.08
C PRO A 65 -5.29 5.91 -5.73
N PHE A 66 -4.01 6.12 -5.54
CA PHE A 66 -3.34 5.92 -4.26
C PHE A 66 -2.19 6.92 -4.12
N ALA A 67 -1.77 7.15 -2.89
CA ALA A 67 -0.58 7.93 -2.58
C ALA A 67 0.39 7.07 -1.76
N THR A 68 1.68 7.27 -1.95
CA THR A 68 2.71 6.64 -1.11
C THR A 68 3.61 7.70 -0.51
N LYS A 69 3.99 7.50 0.75
CA LYS A 69 4.92 8.38 1.44
C LYS A 69 5.75 7.61 2.45
N TYR A 70 7.04 7.95 2.52
CA TYR A 70 7.90 7.42 3.57
C TYR A 70 7.54 8.06 4.91
N ALA A 71 7.50 7.23 5.94
CA ALA A 71 7.17 7.65 7.29
C ALA A 71 7.92 6.80 8.31
N ILE A 72 7.98 7.32 9.54
CA ILE A 72 8.45 6.59 10.70
C ILE A 72 7.24 6.30 11.57
N LEU A 73 6.97 5.02 11.83
CA LEU A 73 6.06 4.60 12.88
C LEU A 73 6.81 4.57 14.20
N LYS A 74 6.23 5.18 15.23
CA LYS A 74 6.80 5.23 16.57
C LYS A 74 5.80 4.78 17.61
N THR A 75 6.22 3.87 18.46
CA THR A 75 5.56 3.49 19.72
C THR A 75 6.30 4.16 20.89
N THR A 76 5.99 3.77 22.12
CA THR A 76 6.72 4.26 23.31
C THR A 76 8.19 3.84 23.26
N ASP A 77 8.47 2.60 22.85
CA ASP A 77 9.78 1.98 23.01
C ASP A 77 10.52 1.74 21.69
N GLU A 78 9.79 1.66 20.58
CA GLU A 78 10.33 1.23 19.28
C GLU A 78 9.97 2.20 18.15
N MET A 79 10.79 2.19 17.08
CA MET A 79 10.50 2.92 15.86
C MET A 79 10.91 2.13 14.63
N GLU A 80 10.15 2.27 13.54
CA GLU A 80 10.37 1.60 12.26
C GLU A 80 10.11 2.54 11.09
N GLY A 81 11.04 2.54 10.12
CA GLY A 81 10.85 3.23 8.85
C GLY A 81 9.94 2.41 7.94
N VAL A 82 8.88 3.01 7.44
CA VAL A 82 7.85 2.34 6.62
C VAL A 82 7.49 3.14 5.39
N LEU A 83 6.95 2.45 4.39
CA LEU A 83 6.25 3.08 3.28
C LEU A 83 4.74 3.01 3.56
N VAL A 84 4.14 4.17 3.77
CA VAL A 84 2.69 4.28 3.97
C VAL A 84 2.00 4.41 2.62
N LYS A 85 0.95 3.62 2.39
CA LYS A 85 0.08 3.71 1.23
C LYS A 85 -1.28 4.27 1.66
N GLY A 86 -1.59 5.47 1.19
CA GLY A 86 -2.89 6.10 1.37
C GLY A 86 -3.88 5.60 0.32
N LEU A 87 -5.05 5.24 0.77
CA LEU A 87 -6.14 4.71 -0.05
C LEU A 87 -7.38 5.57 0.15
N ASP A 88 -8.19 5.70 -0.86
CA ASP A 88 -9.51 6.30 -0.74
C ASP A 88 -10.60 5.24 -0.48
N ARG A 89 -11.84 5.71 -0.25
CA ARG A 89 -12.98 4.82 0.02
C ARG A 89 -13.40 3.96 -1.16
N THR A 90 -13.03 4.34 -2.38
CA THR A 90 -13.39 3.60 -3.61
C THR A 90 -12.42 2.46 -3.90
N TYR A 91 -11.34 2.37 -3.13
CA TYR A 91 -10.31 1.35 -3.34
C TYR A 91 -10.88 -0.05 -3.10
N ASP A 92 -10.71 -0.95 -4.09
CA ASP A 92 -11.11 -2.35 -3.93
C ASP A 92 -10.19 -3.07 -2.94
N THR A 93 -10.71 -3.28 -1.75
CA THR A 93 -10.01 -3.91 -0.63
C THR A 93 -10.17 -5.42 -0.58
N MET A 94 -10.98 -6.01 -1.47
CA MET A 94 -11.33 -7.44 -1.43
C MET A 94 -10.08 -8.33 -1.49
N HIS A 95 -9.15 -7.98 -2.38
CA HIS A 95 -7.91 -8.73 -2.54
C HIS A 95 -6.98 -8.64 -1.32
N MET A 96 -7.02 -7.54 -0.58
CA MET A 96 -6.19 -7.34 0.62
C MET A 96 -6.82 -7.95 1.87
N LYS A 97 -8.15 -7.92 1.99
CA LYS A 97 -8.88 -8.47 3.14
C LYS A 97 -8.56 -9.94 3.40
N ARG A 98 -8.36 -10.73 2.36
CA ARG A 98 -8.02 -12.16 2.49
C ARG A 98 -6.67 -12.42 3.16
N PHE A 99 -5.79 -11.42 3.21
CA PHE A 99 -4.49 -11.52 3.88
C PHE A 99 -4.49 -10.98 5.32
N MET A 100 -5.64 -10.48 5.78
CA MET A 100 -5.78 -10.03 7.16
C MET A 100 -5.59 -11.21 8.12
N GLN A 101 -4.67 -11.06 9.07
CA GLN A 101 -4.41 -12.07 10.09
C GLN A 101 -5.19 -11.79 11.37
N GLN A 102 -5.32 -10.52 11.72
CA GLN A 102 -6.00 -10.05 12.92
C GLN A 102 -6.72 -8.74 12.65
N GLY A 103 -7.79 -8.48 13.41
CA GLY A 103 -8.54 -7.24 13.33
C GLY A 103 -9.52 -7.20 12.15
N ARG A 104 -9.75 -6.00 11.64
CA ARG A 104 -10.64 -5.71 10.53
C ARG A 104 -10.01 -4.70 9.58
N TRP A 105 -10.57 -4.57 8.40
CA TRP A 105 -10.17 -3.53 7.46
C TRP A 105 -10.62 -2.14 7.93
N ILE A 106 -9.90 -1.10 7.46
CA ILE A 106 -10.18 0.31 7.74
C ILE A 106 -11.64 0.65 7.35
N GLN A 107 -12.33 1.36 8.24
CA GLN A 107 -13.64 1.93 7.96
C GLN A 107 -13.50 3.41 7.60
N PHE A 108 -14.01 3.76 6.42
CA PHE A 108 -14.05 5.14 5.96
C PHE A 108 -15.38 5.77 6.38
N ASN A 109 -15.34 6.73 7.31
CA ASN A 109 -16.50 7.48 7.76
C ASN A 109 -16.71 8.71 6.88
N ASP A 110 -17.98 9.11 6.67
CA ASP A 110 -18.34 10.20 5.77
C ASP A 110 -17.96 11.59 6.29
N SER A 111 -17.82 11.74 7.60
CA SER A 111 -17.67 13.04 8.26
C SER A 111 -16.24 13.40 8.64
N SER A 112 -15.28 12.49 8.56
CA SER A 112 -13.89 12.75 8.97
C SER A 112 -12.89 11.75 8.38
N TYR A 113 -11.60 12.07 8.47
CA TYR A 113 -10.53 11.12 8.13
C TYR A 113 -10.52 9.93 9.11
N SER A 114 -10.21 8.75 8.62
CA SER A 114 -9.98 7.59 9.46
C SER A 114 -8.64 7.72 10.19
N ARG A 115 -8.63 7.43 11.50
CA ARG A 115 -7.41 7.32 12.31
C ARG A 115 -6.92 5.87 12.40
N GLU A 116 -7.43 5.02 11.54
CA GLU A 116 -7.08 3.61 11.53
C GLU A 116 -6.00 3.34 10.50
N ILE A 117 -5.09 2.45 10.85
CA ILE A 117 -4.07 1.95 9.94
C ILE A 117 -4.06 0.43 9.94
N VAL A 118 -3.69 -0.15 8.82
CA VAL A 118 -3.36 -1.58 8.70
C VAL A 118 -1.86 -1.68 8.56
N VAL A 119 -1.24 -2.47 9.41
CA VAL A 119 0.21 -2.70 9.38
C VAL A 119 0.53 -4.15 9.01
N SER A 120 1.71 -4.38 8.48
CA SER A 120 2.17 -5.75 8.20
C SER A 120 2.39 -6.52 9.53
N THR A 121 2.26 -7.84 9.48
CA THR A 121 2.60 -8.69 10.63
C THR A 121 4.08 -8.50 11.05
N PHE A 122 4.94 -8.19 10.09
CA PHE A 122 6.35 -7.90 10.35
C PHE A 122 6.48 -6.62 11.19
N SER A 123 5.93 -5.50 10.72
CA SER A 123 5.97 -4.23 11.45
C SER A 123 5.29 -4.31 12.82
N ALA A 124 4.16 -5.02 12.90
CA ALA A 124 3.48 -5.23 14.18
C ALA A 124 4.36 -5.96 15.20
N ARG A 125 5.14 -6.95 14.76
CA ARG A 125 6.09 -7.65 15.63
C ARG A 125 7.29 -6.79 16.03
N GLN A 126 7.85 -6.05 15.08
CA GLN A 126 9.00 -5.16 15.35
C GLN A 126 8.64 -4.05 16.36
N LEU A 127 7.42 -3.53 16.26
CA LEU A 127 6.94 -2.46 17.13
C LEU A 127 6.18 -2.96 18.37
N ASN A 128 6.12 -4.29 18.59
CA ASN A 128 5.35 -4.93 19.68
C ASN A 128 3.87 -4.49 19.73
N LEU A 129 3.27 -4.23 18.56
CA LEU A 129 1.90 -3.73 18.46
C LEU A 129 0.85 -4.83 18.64
N LYS A 130 -0.18 -4.48 19.39
CA LYS A 130 -1.42 -5.23 19.51
C LYS A 130 -2.56 -4.50 18.79
N LEU A 131 -3.68 -5.18 18.62
CA LEU A 131 -4.87 -4.54 18.04
C LEU A 131 -5.33 -3.37 18.93
N ASN A 132 -5.68 -2.27 18.25
CA ASN A 132 -6.13 -1.01 18.86
C ASN A 132 -5.05 -0.22 19.62
N ASP A 133 -3.80 -0.61 19.55
CA ASP A 133 -2.70 0.22 20.04
C ASP A 133 -2.61 1.51 19.23
N ARG A 134 -2.13 2.57 19.88
CA ARG A 134 -1.90 3.86 19.23
C ARG A 134 -0.44 3.96 18.79
N VAL A 135 -0.24 4.41 17.55
CA VAL A 135 1.08 4.68 16.99
C VAL A 135 1.15 6.13 16.53
N LEU A 136 2.33 6.72 16.63
CA LEU A 136 2.63 8.01 16.03
C LEU A 136 3.22 7.79 14.64
N ILE A 137 2.77 8.57 13.67
CA ILE A 137 3.26 8.52 12.30
C ILE A 137 3.93 9.86 12.00
N TYR A 138 5.22 9.80 11.73
CA TYR A 138 5.99 10.96 11.29
C TYR A 138 6.27 10.85 9.80
N PHE A 139 5.69 11.74 9.00
CA PHE A 139 5.95 11.79 7.57
C PHE A 139 7.25 12.57 7.31
N ILE A 140 8.15 11.97 6.55
CA ILE A 140 9.39 12.59 6.12
C ILE A 140 9.05 13.62 5.04
N LYS A 141 9.44 14.88 5.26
CA LYS A 141 9.28 15.93 4.24
C LYS A 141 10.41 15.84 3.20
N PRO A 142 10.22 16.37 1.99
CA PRO A 142 11.25 16.36 0.94
C PRO A 142 12.55 17.06 1.35
N ASP A 143 12.48 17.99 2.33
CA ASP A 143 13.63 18.67 2.91
C ASP A 143 14.32 17.89 4.05
N GLY A 144 13.91 16.64 4.29
CA GLY A 144 14.45 15.76 5.34
C GLY A 144 13.96 16.05 6.75
N ARG A 145 13.06 17.02 6.94
CA ARG A 145 12.44 17.30 8.24
C ARG A 145 11.28 16.34 8.52
N LEU A 146 11.03 16.05 9.80
CA LEU A 146 9.89 15.28 10.30
C LEU A 146 8.65 16.18 10.48
#